data_620d479ae1df0d64d7d28fbd2560f9f9
#
_entry.id   620d479ae1df0d64d7d28fbd2560f9f9
#
_cell.length_a   1.000
_cell.length_b   1.000
_cell.length_c   1.000
_cell.angle_alpha   90.00
_cell.angle_beta   90.00
_cell.angle_gamma   90.00
#
_symmetry.space_group_name_H-M   'P 1'
#
loop_
_entity.id
_entity.type
_entity.pdbx_description
1 polymer ?
#
loop_
_entity_poly.entity_id
_entity_poly.type
_entity_poly.pdbx_seq_one_letter_code
_entity_poly.pdbx_strand_id
1 'polypeptide(L)'
;MWMGLVLKVKSRAIKNNITIVMNDCIIRGDLANVRVGRHCVVKSRSVIRPPFKKFSKGVAFFPLHIGDHVFIEEDCVVNAAQIGSYVHVGKNCVIGRRCVLKDCCKILDNTVLPPETVVPPFTIFSGCPGLFSGELPECTQELMIDVTKSYYQKFLPLTQV
;
A
#
# COMPACT_ATOMS: atom_id res chain seq x y z
N MET A 1 6.04 8.97 7.48
CA MET A 1 5.16 10.15 7.42
C MET A 1 3.81 9.81 8.01
N TRP A 2 3.26 10.68 8.83
CA TRP A 2 1.93 10.56 9.40
C TRP A 2 0.96 11.45 8.65
N MET A 3 -0.22 10.92 8.33
CA MET A 3 -1.28 11.69 7.70
C MET A 3 -2.52 11.71 8.58
N GLY A 4 -2.84 12.89 9.12
CA GLY A 4 -4.00 13.12 9.97
C GLY A 4 -5.20 13.72 9.26
N LEU A 5 -5.13 13.90 7.93
CA LEU A 5 -6.17 14.57 7.13
C LEU A 5 -6.51 13.74 5.89
N VAL A 6 -7.69 14.01 5.31
CA VAL A 6 -8.01 13.49 3.98
C VAL A 6 -7.06 14.14 2.97
N LEU A 7 -6.26 13.34 2.30
CA LEU A 7 -5.37 13.81 1.26
C LEU A 7 -5.90 13.37 -0.10
N LYS A 8 -6.47 14.31 -0.84
CA LYS A 8 -6.76 14.14 -2.26
C LYS A 8 -5.67 14.84 -3.04
N VAL A 9 -4.88 14.12 -3.81
CA VAL A 9 -3.60 14.62 -4.29
C VAL A 9 -3.54 14.78 -5.81
N LYS A 10 -2.95 15.88 -6.25
CA LYS A 10 -2.18 15.94 -7.51
C LYS A 10 -0.81 15.31 -7.23
N SER A 11 -0.18 14.68 -8.21
CA SER A 11 1.09 13.95 -8.04
C SER A 11 2.09 14.69 -7.16
N ARG A 12 2.59 14.03 -6.14
CA ARG A 12 3.47 14.64 -5.15
C ARG A 12 4.58 13.69 -4.72
N ALA A 13 5.82 14.18 -4.75
CA ALA A 13 6.93 13.55 -4.08
C ALA A 13 7.11 14.18 -2.70
N ILE A 14 7.24 13.38 -1.67
CA ILE A 14 7.46 13.85 -0.31
C ILE A 14 8.94 13.76 -0.02
N LYS A 15 9.61 14.91 -0.05
CA LYS A 15 11.07 15.02 -0.02
C LYS A 15 11.73 14.29 1.14
N ASN A 16 11.18 14.38 2.34
CA ASN A 16 11.82 13.81 3.53
C ASN A 16 11.73 12.28 3.59
N ASN A 17 10.76 11.68 2.93
CA ASN A 17 10.55 10.23 2.91
C ASN A 17 10.81 9.60 1.54
N ILE A 18 11.06 10.40 0.52
CA ILE A 18 11.26 9.95 -0.86
C ILE A 18 10.07 9.07 -1.31
N THR A 19 8.88 9.44 -0.88
CA THR A 19 7.63 8.73 -1.18
C THR A 19 6.84 9.50 -2.24
N ILE A 20 6.31 8.77 -3.22
CA ILE A 20 5.53 9.33 -4.32
C ILE A 20 4.06 8.97 -4.11
N VAL A 21 3.19 9.98 -4.16
CA VAL A 21 1.75 9.79 -4.21
C VAL A 21 1.24 10.45 -5.48
N MET A 22 0.63 9.67 -6.37
CA MET A 22 0.21 10.15 -7.69
C MET A 22 -1.20 10.76 -7.67
N ASN A 23 -1.66 11.19 -8.86
CA ASN A 23 -2.92 11.91 -9.01
C ASN A 23 -4.13 11.10 -8.55
N ASP A 24 -5.10 11.79 -7.99
CA ASP A 24 -6.41 11.26 -7.60
C ASP A 24 -6.36 10.15 -6.54
N CYS A 25 -5.24 10.03 -5.82
CA CYS A 25 -5.18 9.17 -4.65
C CYS A 25 -5.93 9.81 -3.48
N ILE A 26 -6.58 8.98 -2.68
CA ILE A 26 -7.26 9.41 -1.47
C ILE A 26 -6.64 8.64 -0.29
N ILE A 27 -6.09 9.38 0.67
CA ILE A 27 -5.59 8.81 1.91
C ILE A 27 -6.43 9.40 3.05
N ARG A 28 -7.18 8.54 3.73
CA ARG A 28 -8.14 8.93 4.78
C ARG A 28 -7.47 8.95 6.15
N GLY A 29 -6.53 9.85 6.35
CA GLY A 29 -5.89 10.04 7.65
C GLY A 29 -6.78 10.73 8.70
N ASP A 30 -7.97 11.18 8.32
CA ASP A 30 -8.97 11.76 9.24
C ASP A 30 -9.70 10.70 10.08
N LEU A 31 -9.79 9.47 9.60
CA LEU A 31 -10.44 8.37 10.31
C LEU A 31 -9.54 7.78 11.40
N ALA A 32 -8.27 7.61 11.11
CA ALA A 32 -7.21 7.22 12.03
C ALA A 32 -5.88 7.53 11.35
N ASN A 33 -4.78 7.49 12.09
CA ASN A 33 -3.46 7.78 11.56
C ASN A 33 -3.06 6.77 10.47
N VAL A 34 -2.57 7.29 9.35
CA VAL A 34 -1.96 6.50 8.29
C VAL A 34 -0.48 6.84 8.23
N ARG A 35 0.37 5.88 8.53
CA ARG A 35 1.82 6.02 8.44
C ARG A 35 2.33 5.33 7.20
N VAL A 36 3.02 6.09 6.36
CA VAL A 36 3.66 5.60 5.14
C VAL A 36 5.17 5.72 5.29
N GLY A 37 5.89 4.64 5.06
CA GLY A 37 7.33 4.58 5.17
C GLY A 37 8.05 5.30 4.02
N ARG A 38 9.35 5.04 3.90
CA ARG A 38 10.22 5.66 2.90
C ARG A 38 10.18 4.91 1.58
N HIS A 39 10.48 5.62 0.48
CA HIS A 39 10.58 5.06 -0.87
C HIS A 39 9.32 4.32 -1.33
N CYS A 40 8.16 4.70 -0.81
CA CYS A 40 6.89 4.12 -1.24
C CYS A 40 6.39 4.79 -2.52
N VAL A 41 5.64 4.05 -3.32
CA VAL A 41 4.95 4.57 -4.49
C VAL A 41 3.48 4.20 -4.40
N VAL A 42 2.60 5.18 -4.44
CA VAL A 42 1.15 4.98 -4.51
C VAL A 42 0.68 5.57 -5.83
N LYS A 43 0.26 4.72 -6.74
CA LYS A 43 -0.15 5.13 -8.09
C LYS A 43 -1.57 5.69 -8.11
N SER A 44 -1.95 6.25 -9.25
CA SER A 44 -3.16 7.04 -9.42
C SER A 44 -4.45 6.30 -9.03
N ARG A 45 -5.40 7.04 -8.51
CA ARG A 45 -6.75 6.57 -8.18
C ARG A 45 -6.83 5.49 -7.10
N SER A 46 -5.75 5.27 -6.34
CA SER A 46 -5.77 4.35 -5.21
C SER A 46 -6.38 5.01 -3.98
N VAL A 47 -7.10 4.23 -3.19
CA VAL A 47 -7.72 4.67 -1.95
C VAL A 47 -7.10 3.91 -0.79
N ILE A 48 -6.53 4.65 0.16
CA ILE A 48 -5.95 4.08 1.38
C ILE A 48 -6.80 4.54 2.56
N ARG A 49 -7.39 3.58 3.26
CA ARG A 49 -8.27 3.83 4.41
C ARG A 49 -7.80 3.03 5.61
N PRO A 50 -7.79 3.62 6.80
CA PRO A 50 -7.55 2.85 8.03
C PRO A 50 -8.62 1.77 8.22
N PRO A 51 -8.24 0.62 8.80
CA PRO A 51 -9.20 -0.44 9.07
C PRO A 51 -10.15 -0.05 10.19
N PHE A 52 -11.36 -0.61 10.15
CA PHE A 52 -12.32 -0.39 11.22
C PHE A 52 -12.85 -1.71 11.78
N LYS A 53 -13.35 -1.65 12.99
CA LYS A 53 -14.06 -2.76 13.63
C LYS A 53 -15.37 -2.25 14.20
N LYS A 54 -16.44 -3.00 13.98
CA LYS A 54 -17.74 -2.72 14.58
C LYS A 54 -17.82 -3.34 15.96
N PHE A 55 -18.23 -2.52 16.94
CA PHE A 55 -18.54 -2.95 18.29
C PHE A 55 -20.02 -2.69 18.56
N SER A 56 -20.55 -3.27 19.63
CA SER A 56 -21.94 -3.03 20.04
C SER A 56 -22.27 -1.55 20.27
N LYS A 57 -21.26 -0.74 20.61
CA LYS A 57 -21.39 0.71 20.89
C LYS A 57 -21.03 1.61 19.71
N GLY A 58 -20.72 1.06 18.53
CA GLY A 58 -20.35 1.84 17.35
C GLY A 58 -19.18 1.28 16.58
N VAL A 59 -18.53 2.13 15.80
CA VAL A 59 -17.40 1.77 14.93
C VAL A 59 -16.14 2.46 15.44
N ALA A 60 -15.06 1.70 15.58
CA ALA A 60 -13.73 2.23 15.88
C ALA A 60 -12.79 2.03 14.69
N PHE A 61 -11.99 3.05 14.36
CA PHE A 61 -10.93 2.99 13.38
C PHE A 61 -9.58 2.79 14.05
N PHE A 62 -8.72 2.01 13.41
CA PHE A 62 -7.38 1.70 13.92
C PHE A 62 -6.31 2.25 12.98
N PRO A 63 -5.12 2.65 13.48
CA PRO A 63 -4.06 3.15 12.61
C PRO A 63 -3.64 2.12 11.57
N LEU A 64 -3.32 2.61 10.37
CA LEU A 64 -2.73 1.81 9.29
C LEU A 64 -1.23 2.12 9.20
N HIS A 65 -0.42 1.08 9.15
CA HIS A 65 1.02 1.18 9.04
C HIS A 65 1.50 0.55 7.73
N ILE A 66 2.15 1.36 6.90
CA ILE A 66 2.75 0.92 5.64
C ILE A 66 4.26 1.04 5.79
N GLY A 67 4.99 -0.05 5.53
CA GLY A 67 6.44 -0.10 5.66
C GLY A 67 7.18 0.66 4.55
N ASP A 68 8.47 0.35 4.39
CA ASP A 68 9.34 0.99 3.41
C ASP A 68 9.34 0.23 2.08
N HIS A 69 9.64 0.93 0.98
CA HIS A 69 9.74 0.35 -0.37
C HIS A 69 8.48 -0.42 -0.81
N VAL A 70 7.32 0.10 -0.45
CA VAL A 70 6.02 -0.47 -0.84
C VAL A 70 5.57 0.16 -2.15
N PHE A 71 5.14 -0.66 -3.08
CA PHE A 71 4.65 -0.22 -4.39
C PHE A 71 3.18 -0.63 -4.55
N ILE A 72 2.29 0.35 -4.59
CA ILE A 72 0.85 0.14 -4.77
C ILE A 72 0.47 0.67 -6.15
N GLU A 73 0.00 -0.22 -7.02
CA GLU A 73 -0.41 0.11 -8.38
C GLU A 73 -1.73 0.89 -8.42
N GLU A 74 -2.19 1.24 -9.62
CA GLU A 74 -3.39 2.05 -9.81
C GLU A 74 -4.69 1.32 -9.41
N ASP A 75 -5.69 2.10 -9.06
CA ASP A 75 -7.07 1.65 -8.80
C ASP A 75 -7.20 0.63 -7.66
N CYS A 76 -6.28 0.68 -6.69
CA CYS A 76 -6.33 -0.18 -5.51
C CYS A 76 -7.19 0.43 -4.41
N VAL A 77 -7.85 -0.44 -3.64
CA VAL A 77 -8.52 -0.06 -2.39
C VAL A 77 -7.86 -0.82 -1.25
N VAL A 78 -7.26 -0.09 -0.31
CA VAL A 78 -6.48 -0.66 0.79
C VAL A 78 -7.16 -0.33 2.11
N ASN A 79 -7.64 -1.36 2.82
CA ASN A 79 -8.20 -1.29 4.17
C ASN A 79 -7.40 -2.15 5.17
N ALA A 80 -6.17 -2.47 4.84
CA ALA A 80 -5.32 -3.34 5.66
C ALA A 80 -5.04 -2.75 7.05
N ALA A 81 -4.75 -3.60 8.00
CA ALA A 81 -4.24 -3.19 9.30
C ALA A 81 -2.76 -2.85 9.24
N GLN A 82 -2.01 -3.60 8.45
CA GLN A 82 -0.58 -3.42 8.29
C GLN A 82 -0.12 -3.91 6.93
N ILE A 83 0.76 -3.15 6.31
CA ILE A 83 1.52 -3.56 5.14
C ILE A 83 2.99 -3.49 5.51
N GLY A 84 3.69 -4.62 5.40
CA GLY A 84 5.12 -4.69 5.68
C GLY A 84 5.96 -3.95 4.66
N SER A 85 7.27 -4.09 4.76
CA SER A 85 8.22 -3.49 3.83
C SER A 85 8.44 -4.38 2.60
N TYR A 86 8.82 -3.76 1.48
CA TYR A 86 9.12 -4.46 0.22
C TYR A 86 7.93 -5.23 -0.36
N VAL A 87 6.74 -4.67 -0.20
CA VAL A 87 5.49 -5.27 -0.68
C VAL A 87 5.09 -4.63 -2.00
N HIS A 88 4.67 -5.45 -2.96
CA HIS A 88 4.10 -5.00 -4.23
C HIS A 88 2.63 -5.40 -4.32
N VAL A 89 1.76 -4.42 -4.48
CA VAL A 89 0.33 -4.62 -4.70
C VAL A 89 0.01 -4.28 -6.16
N GLY A 90 -0.51 -5.24 -6.91
CA GLY A 90 -0.84 -5.09 -8.32
C GLY A 90 -2.04 -4.18 -8.56
N LYS A 91 -2.37 -3.96 -9.83
CA LYS A 91 -3.45 -3.07 -10.25
C LYS A 91 -4.82 -3.62 -9.86
N ASN A 92 -5.74 -2.70 -9.56
CA ASN A 92 -7.13 -3.02 -9.32
C ASN A 92 -7.36 -4.08 -8.22
N CYS A 93 -6.50 -4.04 -7.19
CA CYS A 93 -6.61 -4.94 -6.04
C CYS A 93 -7.50 -4.33 -4.95
N VAL A 94 -8.20 -5.19 -4.23
CA VAL A 94 -8.93 -4.82 -3.02
C VAL A 94 -8.33 -5.59 -1.85
N ILE A 95 -7.73 -4.84 -0.91
CA ILE A 95 -7.19 -5.41 0.32
C ILE A 95 -8.26 -5.22 1.39
N GLY A 96 -8.84 -6.31 1.84
CA GLY A 96 -9.95 -6.30 2.79
C GLY A 96 -9.57 -5.74 4.17
N ARG A 97 -10.58 -5.54 5.00
CA ARG A 97 -10.41 -4.96 6.33
C ARG A 97 -9.50 -5.81 7.20
N ARG A 98 -8.56 -5.15 7.88
CA ARG A 98 -7.66 -5.77 8.85
C ARG A 98 -6.78 -6.88 8.28
N CYS A 99 -6.58 -6.89 6.95
CA CYS A 99 -5.56 -7.76 6.37
C CYS A 99 -4.18 -7.36 6.85
N VAL A 100 -3.30 -8.34 6.97
CA VAL A 100 -1.89 -8.12 7.31
C VAL A 100 -1.04 -8.67 6.17
N LEU A 101 -0.31 -7.79 5.51
CA LEU A 101 0.68 -8.16 4.49
C LEU A 101 2.05 -8.13 5.14
N LYS A 102 2.70 -9.29 5.23
CA LYS A 102 4.05 -9.38 5.82
C LYS A 102 5.10 -8.85 4.83
N ASP A 103 6.35 -8.76 5.28
CA ASP A 103 7.43 -8.23 4.45
C ASP A 103 7.67 -9.11 3.21
N CYS A 104 8.11 -8.47 2.12
CA CYS A 104 8.50 -9.17 0.89
C CYS A 104 7.39 -10.06 0.31
N CYS A 105 6.15 -9.58 0.29
CA CYS A 105 5.07 -10.30 -0.37
C CYS A 105 4.58 -9.56 -1.62
N LYS A 106 3.84 -10.27 -2.46
CA LYS A 106 3.30 -9.73 -3.70
C LYS A 106 1.84 -10.12 -3.87
N ILE A 107 1.04 -9.14 -4.26
CA ILE A 107 -0.36 -9.34 -4.61
C ILE A 107 -0.49 -9.06 -6.10
N LEU A 108 -0.97 -10.04 -6.87
CA LEU A 108 -1.11 -9.90 -8.31
C LEU A 108 -2.30 -9.02 -8.68
N ASP A 109 -2.36 -8.60 -9.94
CA ASP A 109 -3.43 -7.74 -10.43
C ASP A 109 -4.82 -8.38 -10.23
N ASN A 110 -5.82 -7.55 -10.00
CA ASN A 110 -7.23 -7.94 -9.84
C ASN A 110 -7.50 -8.89 -8.67
N THR A 111 -6.65 -8.87 -7.65
CA THR A 111 -6.82 -9.71 -6.47
C THR A 111 -7.74 -9.03 -5.45
N VAL A 112 -8.64 -9.81 -4.87
CA VAL A 112 -9.50 -9.38 -3.76
C VAL A 112 -9.15 -10.22 -2.54
N LEU A 113 -8.51 -9.62 -1.53
CA LEU A 113 -8.22 -10.29 -0.27
C LEU A 113 -9.42 -10.16 0.67
N PRO A 114 -9.98 -11.28 1.16
CA PRO A 114 -11.04 -11.24 2.16
C PRO A 114 -10.57 -10.54 3.45
N PRO A 115 -11.50 -10.03 4.27
CA PRO A 115 -11.12 -9.45 5.56
C PRO A 115 -10.30 -10.39 6.42
N GLU A 116 -9.34 -9.84 7.16
CA GLU A 116 -8.48 -10.57 8.10
C GLU A 116 -7.54 -11.59 7.47
N THR A 117 -7.30 -11.50 6.17
CA THR A 117 -6.32 -12.35 5.49
C THR A 117 -4.90 -11.95 5.91
N VAL A 118 -4.09 -12.95 6.24
CA VAL A 118 -2.66 -12.77 6.54
C VAL A 118 -1.86 -13.33 5.38
N VAL A 119 -1.06 -12.47 4.73
CA VAL A 119 -0.15 -12.89 3.66
C VAL A 119 1.23 -13.08 4.24
N PRO A 120 1.76 -14.32 4.26
CA PRO A 120 3.09 -14.61 4.81
C PRO A 120 4.21 -13.94 4.00
N PRO A 121 5.43 -13.80 4.58
CA PRO A 121 6.58 -13.28 3.85
C PRO A 121 6.94 -14.16 2.65
N PHE A 122 7.49 -13.52 1.60
CA PHE A 122 7.96 -14.20 0.38
C PHE A 122 6.90 -15.03 -0.32
N THR A 123 5.64 -14.60 -0.25
CA THR A 123 4.54 -15.29 -0.92
C THR A 123 3.82 -14.40 -1.91
N ILE A 124 3.17 -15.05 -2.89
CA ILE A 124 2.33 -14.41 -3.90
C ILE A 124 0.89 -14.85 -3.68
N PHE A 125 -0.02 -13.89 -3.60
CA PHE A 125 -1.46 -14.14 -3.56
C PHE A 125 -2.12 -13.60 -4.82
N SER A 126 -3.12 -14.33 -5.32
CA SER A 126 -3.87 -13.93 -6.51
C SER A 126 -5.30 -14.46 -6.49
N GLY A 127 -6.15 -13.83 -7.27
CA GLY A 127 -7.53 -14.26 -7.49
C GLY A 127 -8.57 -13.54 -6.66
N CYS A 128 -9.81 -13.94 -6.84
CA CYS A 128 -10.98 -13.46 -6.10
C CYS A 128 -11.82 -14.67 -5.69
N PRO A 129 -11.72 -15.14 -4.42
CA PRO A 129 -10.90 -14.60 -3.32
C PRO A 129 -9.39 -14.83 -3.51
N GLY A 130 -8.59 -13.93 -2.94
CA GLY A 130 -7.13 -14.02 -3.00
C GLY A 130 -6.60 -15.21 -2.19
N LEU A 131 -5.89 -16.10 -2.85
CA LEU A 131 -5.32 -17.31 -2.28
C LEU A 131 -3.84 -17.42 -2.62
N PHE A 132 -3.12 -18.24 -1.88
CA PHE A 132 -1.72 -18.53 -2.13
C PHE A 132 -1.51 -19.01 -3.57
N SER A 133 -0.60 -18.37 -4.28
CA SER A 133 -0.33 -18.64 -5.69
C SER A 133 1.11 -19.08 -5.96
N GLY A 134 2.04 -18.72 -5.11
CA GLY A 134 3.45 -19.07 -5.30
C GLY A 134 4.34 -18.42 -4.27
N GLU A 135 5.65 -18.63 -4.44
CA GLU A 135 6.69 -18.08 -3.57
C GLU A 135 7.55 -17.08 -4.32
N LEU A 136 8.08 -16.12 -3.58
CA LEU A 136 9.03 -15.12 -4.09
C LEU A 136 10.47 -15.52 -3.73
N PRO A 137 11.46 -15.19 -4.60
CA PRO A 137 12.86 -15.46 -4.31
C PRO A 137 13.38 -14.59 -3.16
N GLU A 138 14.48 -15.02 -2.54
CA GLU A 138 15.13 -14.29 -1.46
C GLU A 138 15.61 -12.89 -1.88
N CYS A 139 15.90 -12.68 -3.16
CA CYS A 139 16.32 -11.37 -3.69
C CYS A 139 15.18 -10.36 -3.84
N THR A 140 13.95 -10.67 -3.42
CA THR A 140 12.80 -9.76 -3.57
C THR A 140 13.04 -8.42 -2.90
N GLN A 141 13.68 -8.38 -1.75
CA GLN A 141 14.01 -7.12 -1.08
C GLN A 141 14.87 -6.21 -1.96
N GLU A 142 15.92 -6.73 -2.54
CA GLU A 142 16.82 -5.97 -3.43
C GLU A 142 16.10 -5.49 -4.68
N LEU A 143 15.27 -6.35 -5.28
CA LEU A 143 14.47 -5.99 -6.45
C LEU A 143 13.51 -4.84 -6.16
N MET A 144 12.85 -4.85 -5.00
CA MET A 144 11.93 -3.80 -4.61
C MET A 144 12.65 -2.48 -4.31
N ILE A 145 13.84 -2.53 -3.73
CA ILE A 145 14.67 -1.34 -3.54
C ILE A 145 14.99 -0.71 -4.90
N ASP A 146 15.43 -1.49 -5.86
CA ASP A 146 15.76 -1.00 -7.20
C ASP A 146 14.55 -0.43 -7.92
N VAL A 147 13.41 -1.11 -7.87
CA VAL A 147 12.17 -0.66 -8.51
C VAL A 147 11.72 0.68 -7.95
N THR A 148 11.66 0.83 -6.64
CA THR A 148 11.17 2.05 -6.01
C THR A 148 12.12 3.23 -6.21
N LYS A 149 13.43 3.02 -6.12
CA LYS A 149 14.43 4.06 -6.37
C LYS A 149 14.43 4.51 -7.83
N SER A 150 14.39 3.57 -8.77
CA SER A 150 14.32 3.88 -10.20
C SER A 150 13.07 4.65 -10.54
N TYR A 151 11.94 4.28 -9.97
CA TYR A 151 10.68 4.98 -10.18
C TYR A 151 10.77 6.43 -9.68
N TYR A 152 11.33 6.65 -8.50
CA TYR A 152 11.51 7.98 -7.95
C TYR A 152 12.40 8.86 -8.85
N GLN A 153 13.51 8.32 -9.32
CA GLN A 153 14.42 9.05 -10.21
C GLN A 153 13.76 9.45 -11.54
N LYS A 154 12.92 8.58 -12.09
CA LYS A 154 12.14 8.89 -13.30
C LYS A 154 11.02 9.90 -13.05
N PHE A 155 10.46 9.91 -11.86
CA PHE A 155 9.37 10.83 -11.49
C PHE A 155 9.83 12.27 -11.30
N LEU A 156 11.01 12.49 -10.74
CA LEU A 156 11.52 13.83 -10.41
C LEU A 156 11.57 14.79 -11.62
N PRO A 157 12.08 14.39 -12.79
CA PRO A 157 12.13 15.28 -13.95
C PRO A 157 10.76 15.77 -14.41
N LEU A 158 9.71 14.98 -14.23
CA LEU A 158 8.34 15.33 -14.61
C LEU A 158 7.71 16.35 -13.66
N THR A 159 8.17 16.42 -12.43
CA THR A 159 7.62 17.31 -11.40
C THR A 159 8.38 18.61 -11.22
N GLN A 160 9.56 18.73 -11.82
CA GLN A 160 10.42 19.93 -11.74
C GLN A 160 10.18 20.94 -12.88
N VAL A 161 9.29 20.63 -13.77
CA VAL A 161 8.94 21.49 -14.91
C VAL A 161 7.91 22.53 -14.52
#